data_189dbf1146299a1e9cfd3a6894dbd226
#
_entry.id   189dbf1146299a1e9cfd3a6894dbd226
#
_cell.length_a   1.000
_cell.length_b   1.000
_cell.length_c   1.000
_cell.angle_alpha   90.00
_cell.angle_beta   90.00
_cell.angle_gamma   90.00
#
_symmetry.space_group_name_H-M   'P 1'
#
loop_
_entity.id
_entity.type
_entity.pdbx_description
1 polymer ?
#
loop_
_entity_poly.entity_id
_entity_poly.type
_entity_poly.pdbx_seq_one_letter_code
_entity_poly.pdbx_strand_id
1 'polypeptide(L)'
;MSELTLDPTLLNELSNQHQEEPRSHQIHKDAIQISWAQNDNEIKEAQQLRYKVFAEEMGAHLPSNYEKVDKDVLDQYCDHLLIRDTETLKVIGTYRVLPPHKAREAGFYYSDMEFNLDRLSHLSDKMVEVGRSCVHKDYRTGGVIMALWSGLAQYMKKHGYEVMIGCASVPMGDGGHYAASLAKKINASYLSSIEYRVTPKLPLPIHELDQDLDVEPPALLKGYLRIGAKVCGDPAWDPDFNTADFLTMLFLKDINPRYAKHFLT
;
A
#
# COMPACT_ATOMS: atom_id res chain seq x y z
N MET A 1 -36.95 -39.18 -40.63
CA MET A 1 -35.79 -38.66 -39.90
C MET A 1 -35.32 -37.44 -40.67
N SER A 2 -35.73 -36.27 -40.23
CA SER A 2 -35.33 -34.98 -40.83
C SER A 2 -34.26 -34.37 -39.98
N GLU A 3 -33.05 -34.22 -40.51
CA GLU A 3 -31.94 -33.50 -39.91
C GLU A 3 -32.28 -31.99 -39.89
N LEU A 4 -32.30 -31.42 -38.71
CA LEU A 4 -32.36 -29.98 -38.49
C LEU A 4 -30.92 -29.41 -38.62
N THR A 5 -30.62 -28.85 -39.78
CA THR A 5 -29.43 -28.05 -39.99
C THR A 5 -29.65 -26.68 -39.37
N LEU A 6 -28.85 -26.34 -38.31
CA LEU A 6 -28.81 -25.02 -37.71
C LEU A 6 -28.12 -24.03 -38.67
N ASP A 7 -28.76 -22.88 -38.88
CA ASP A 7 -28.28 -21.79 -39.73
C ASP A 7 -26.99 -21.17 -39.16
N PRO A 8 -25.89 -21.11 -39.96
CA PRO A 8 -24.61 -20.55 -39.52
C PRO A 8 -24.67 -19.03 -39.16
N THR A 9 -25.70 -18.33 -39.60
CA THR A 9 -25.88 -16.91 -39.28
C THR A 9 -26.28 -16.64 -37.80
N LEU A 10 -26.99 -17.59 -37.18
CA LEU A 10 -27.37 -17.51 -35.77
C LEU A 10 -26.17 -17.77 -34.81
N LEU A 11 -25.14 -18.46 -35.25
CA LEU A 11 -23.92 -18.69 -34.47
C LEU A 11 -23.00 -17.46 -34.46
N ASN A 12 -23.07 -16.62 -35.50
CA ASN A 12 -22.31 -15.38 -35.56
C ASN A 12 -22.95 -14.22 -34.76
N GLU A 13 -24.26 -14.24 -34.55
CA GLU A 13 -24.95 -13.22 -33.72
C GLU A 13 -24.78 -13.49 -32.22
N LEU A 14 -24.56 -14.74 -31.80
CA LEU A 14 -24.30 -15.09 -30.41
C LEU A 14 -22.84 -14.90 -29.98
N SER A 15 -21.90 -14.79 -30.94
CA SER A 15 -20.49 -14.53 -30.64
C SER A 15 -20.14 -13.04 -30.55
N ASN A 16 -21.06 -12.15 -30.92
CA ASN A 16 -20.91 -10.69 -30.83
C ASN A 16 -21.58 -10.06 -29.60
N GLN A 17 -21.88 -10.84 -28.57
CA GLN A 17 -22.17 -10.25 -27.25
C GLN A 17 -20.86 -9.79 -26.63
N HIS A 18 -20.59 -8.53 -26.81
CA HIS A 18 -19.69 -7.64 -26.12
C HIS A 18 -18.92 -8.28 -24.95
N GLN A 19 -17.69 -8.68 -25.20
CA GLN A 19 -16.63 -8.51 -24.23
C GLN A 19 -16.42 -6.99 -24.12
N GLU A 20 -17.03 -6.35 -23.13
CA GLU A 20 -16.57 -5.04 -22.67
C GLU A 20 -15.14 -5.27 -22.16
N GLU A 21 -14.15 -4.92 -22.98
CA GLU A 21 -12.80 -4.72 -22.50
C GLU A 21 -12.89 -3.72 -21.35
N PRO A 22 -12.21 -3.97 -20.21
CA PRO A 22 -12.18 -3.00 -19.13
C PRO A 22 -11.61 -1.69 -19.69
N ARG A 23 -12.44 -0.67 -19.82
CA ARG A 23 -12.01 0.68 -20.20
C ARG A 23 -10.98 1.10 -19.18
N SER A 24 -9.71 1.11 -19.56
CA SER A 24 -8.66 1.77 -18.81
C SER A 24 -9.02 3.27 -18.77
N HIS A 25 -9.68 3.71 -17.71
CA HIS A 25 -9.95 5.12 -17.49
C HIS A 25 -8.61 5.81 -17.30
N GLN A 26 -8.10 6.48 -18.34
CA GLN A 26 -7.06 7.49 -18.16
C GLN A 26 -7.71 8.61 -17.33
N ILE A 27 -7.43 8.61 -16.03
CA ILE A 27 -7.98 9.61 -15.11
C ILE A 27 -7.28 10.93 -15.45
N HIS A 28 -8.02 11.89 -15.97
CA HIS A 28 -7.58 13.27 -16.04
C HIS A 28 -7.37 13.82 -14.63
N LYS A 29 -6.36 14.68 -14.45
CA LYS A 29 -6.02 15.27 -13.15
C LYS A 29 -7.21 15.99 -12.50
N ASP A 30 -8.16 16.45 -13.30
CA ASP A 30 -9.40 17.14 -12.89
C ASP A 30 -10.52 16.19 -12.45
N ALA A 31 -10.34 14.88 -12.64
CA ALA A 31 -11.33 13.87 -12.28
C ALA A 31 -11.16 13.30 -10.86
N ILE A 32 -10.20 13.81 -10.07
CA ILE A 32 -9.94 13.35 -8.71
C ILE A 32 -9.79 14.51 -7.74
N GLN A 33 -10.30 14.32 -6.52
CA GLN A 33 -10.16 15.25 -5.40
C GLN A 33 -9.30 14.60 -4.30
N ILE A 34 -8.34 15.36 -3.78
CA ILE A 34 -7.50 14.98 -2.63
C ILE A 34 -8.06 15.67 -1.39
N SER A 35 -8.35 14.91 -0.34
CA SER A 35 -8.85 15.45 0.93
C SER A 35 -8.37 14.60 2.11
N TRP A 36 -8.51 15.14 3.31
CA TRP A 36 -8.32 14.41 4.58
C TRP A 36 -9.69 14.22 5.21
N ALA A 37 -9.93 13.05 5.77
CA ALA A 37 -11.19 12.75 6.45
C ALA A 37 -11.41 13.73 7.61
N GLN A 38 -12.61 14.30 7.72
CA GLN A 38 -12.98 15.28 8.72
C GLN A 38 -13.97 14.73 9.76
N ASN A 39 -14.52 13.54 9.51
CA ASN A 39 -15.53 12.93 10.35
C ASN A 39 -15.54 11.39 10.20
N ASP A 40 -16.23 10.72 11.11
CA ASP A 40 -16.29 9.26 11.18
C ASP A 40 -16.88 8.60 9.92
N ASN A 41 -17.79 9.27 9.21
CA ASN A 41 -18.36 8.73 7.98
C ASN A 41 -17.30 8.65 6.87
N GLU A 42 -16.47 9.68 6.73
CA GLU A 42 -15.37 9.70 5.76
C GLU A 42 -14.27 8.69 6.12
N ILE A 43 -13.99 8.51 7.41
CA ILE A 43 -13.09 7.43 7.89
C ILE A 43 -13.68 6.08 7.52
N LYS A 44 -14.98 5.88 7.73
CA LYS A 44 -15.66 4.64 7.37
C LYS A 44 -15.60 4.34 5.86
N GLU A 45 -15.70 5.34 5.01
CA GLU A 45 -15.53 5.14 3.55
C GLU A 45 -14.12 4.64 3.19
N ALA A 46 -13.08 5.18 3.83
CA ALA A 46 -11.72 4.67 3.69
C ALA A 46 -11.60 3.22 4.15
N GLN A 47 -12.16 2.89 5.32
CA GLN A 47 -12.18 1.55 5.89
C GLN A 47 -12.95 0.55 4.99
N GLN A 48 -14.02 0.97 4.35
CA GLN A 48 -14.76 0.14 3.38
C GLN A 48 -13.95 -0.13 2.11
N LEU A 49 -13.25 0.88 1.58
CA LEU A 49 -12.35 0.67 0.45
C LEU A 49 -11.22 -0.31 0.83
N ARG A 50 -10.63 -0.16 2.02
CA ARG A 50 -9.59 -1.05 2.54
C ARG A 50 -10.10 -2.49 2.65
N TYR A 51 -11.28 -2.71 3.23
CA TYR A 51 -11.90 -4.03 3.33
C TYR A 51 -12.08 -4.67 1.95
N LYS A 52 -12.62 -3.91 1.01
CA LYS A 52 -12.81 -4.38 -0.37
C LYS A 52 -11.49 -4.84 -1.00
N VAL A 53 -10.43 -4.05 -0.83
CA VAL A 53 -9.13 -4.37 -1.42
C VAL A 53 -8.41 -5.48 -0.65
N PHE A 54 -8.31 -5.38 0.67
CA PHE A 54 -7.50 -6.32 1.44
C PHE A 54 -8.22 -7.65 1.68
N ALA A 55 -9.49 -7.64 2.09
CA ALA A 55 -10.22 -8.87 2.36
C ALA A 55 -10.81 -9.50 1.10
N GLU A 56 -11.57 -8.74 0.29
CA GLU A 56 -12.31 -9.31 -0.83
C GLU A 56 -11.42 -9.58 -2.05
N GLU A 57 -10.41 -8.72 -2.35
CA GLU A 57 -9.55 -8.92 -3.51
C GLU A 57 -8.26 -9.68 -3.17
N MET A 58 -7.61 -9.38 -2.03
CA MET A 58 -6.32 -9.96 -1.66
C MET A 58 -6.42 -11.15 -0.71
N GLY A 59 -7.61 -11.42 -0.14
CA GLY A 59 -7.85 -12.57 0.72
C GLY A 59 -7.29 -12.45 2.14
N ALA A 60 -7.03 -11.24 2.63
CA ALA A 60 -6.59 -11.04 4.01
C ALA A 60 -7.64 -11.51 5.02
N HIS A 61 -7.19 -12.20 6.08
CA HIS A 61 -8.06 -12.69 7.15
C HIS A 61 -8.39 -11.57 8.14
N LEU A 62 -9.27 -10.66 7.73
CA LEU A 62 -9.77 -9.62 8.61
C LEU A 62 -10.92 -10.15 9.47
N PRO A 63 -11.08 -9.67 10.72
CA PRO A 63 -12.24 -10.03 11.53
C PRO A 63 -13.52 -9.75 10.74
N SER A 64 -14.38 -10.79 10.59
CA SER A 64 -15.64 -10.62 9.87
C SER A 64 -16.52 -9.62 10.60
N ASN A 65 -17.01 -8.63 9.88
CA ASN A 65 -17.94 -7.66 10.43
C ASN A 65 -19.04 -7.34 9.42
N TYR A 66 -20.24 -7.08 9.94
CA TYR A 66 -21.40 -6.76 9.11
C TYR A 66 -21.24 -5.46 8.30
N GLU A 67 -20.37 -4.56 8.76
CA GLU A 67 -20.15 -3.27 8.13
C GLU A 67 -19.16 -3.34 6.97
N LYS A 68 -18.46 -4.48 6.81
CA LYS A 68 -17.42 -4.68 5.79
C LYS A 68 -16.38 -3.56 5.82
N VAL A 69 -15.80 -3.34 7.00
CA VAL A 69 -14.74 -2.34 7.21
C VAL A 69 -13.46 -3.00 7.70
N ASP A 70 -12.32 -2.58 7.17
CA ASP A 70 -11.01 -2.84 7.77
C ASP A 70 -10.74 -1.76 8.82
N LYS A 71 -10.79 -2.12 10.09
CA LYS A 71 -10.62 -1.22 11.22
C LYS A 71 -9.77 -1.88 12.29
N ASP A 72 -8.80 -1.14 12.81
CA ASP A 72 -7.98 -1.54 13.96
C ASP A 72 -7.93 -0.43 15.02
N VAL A 73 -7.23 -0.71 16.13
CA VAL A 73 -7.13 0.20 17.28
C VAL A 73 -6.41 1.52 16.96
N LEU A 74 -5.59 1.56 15.90
CA LEU A 74 -4.84 2.74 15.51
C LEU A 74 -5.66 3.72 14.66
N ASP A 75 -6.78 3.29 14.06
CA ASP A 75 -7.57 4.16 13.17
C ASP A 75 -8.02 5.46 13.87
N GLN A 76 -8.32 5.42 15.17
CA GLN A 76 -8.72 6.59 15.97
C GLN A 76 -7.59 7.61 16.21
N TYR A 77 -6.34 7.21 16.02
CA TYR A 77 -5.16 8.05 16.20
C TYR A 77 -4.61 8.57 14.87
N CYS A 78 -5.15 8.07 13.77
CA CYS A 78 -4.61 8.35 12.44
C CYS A 78 -5.41 9.40 11.69
N ASP A 79 -4.69 10.16 10.85
CA ASP A 79 -5.29 10.93 9.79
C ASP A 79 -5.47 10.03 8.55
N HIS A 80 -6.62 10.18 7.87
CA HIS A 80 -6.96 9.38 6.70
C HIS A 80 -6.98 10.25 5.46
N LEU A 81 -6.04 10.01 4.55
CA LEU A 81 -5.98 10.64 3.23
C LEU A 81 -6.95 9.94 2.30
N LEU A 82 -7.77 10.72 1.60
CA LEU A 82 -8.80 10.25 0.69
C LEU A 82 -8.57 10.82 -0.71
N ILE A 83 -8.60 9.94 -1.70
CA ILE A 83 -8.76 10.33 -3.09
C ILE A 83 -10.17 9.97 -3.51
N ARG A 84 -10.94 10.96 -3.97
CA ARG A 84 -12.30 10.78 -4.48
C ARG A 84 -12.35 10.97 -5.98
N ASP A 85 -13.14 10.18 -6.64
CA ASP A 85 -13.57 10.44 -8.00
C ASP A 85 -14.59 11.61 -7.98
N THR A 86 -14.39 12.63 -8.80
CA THR A 86 -15.21 13.86 -8.76
C THR A 86 -16.62 13.68 -9.33
N GLU A 87 -16.83 12.68 -10.17
CA GLU A 87 -18.14 12.39 -10.75
C GLU A 87 -19.01 11.54 -9.82
N THR A 88 -18.41 10.48 -9.26
CA THR A 88 -19.14 9.52 -8.42
C THR A 88 -19.08 9.86 -6.93
N LEU A 89 -18.20 10.76 -6.53
CA LEU A 89 -17.86 11.14 -5.14
C LEU A 89 -17.36 9.97 -4.27
N LYS A 90 -17.09 8.80 -4.86
CA LYS A 90 -16.60 7.62 -4.15
C LYS A 90 -15.14 7.75 -3.80
N VAL A 91 -14.75 7.23 -2.64
CA VAL A 91 -13.34 7.06 -2.27
C VAL A 91 -12.76 5.94 -3.13
N ILE A 92 -11.74 6.27 -3.92
CA ILE A 92 -11.06 5.39 -4.87
C ILE A 92 -9.61 5.10 -4.50
N GLY A 93 -9.07 5.86 -3.55
CA GLY A 93 -7.75 5.65 -2.98
C GLY A 93 -7.69 6.18 -1.56
N THR A 94 -6.91 5.53 -0.71
CA THR A 94 -6.70 5.97 0.68
C THR A 94 -5.30 5.63 1.18
N TYR A 95 -4.87 6.40 2.16
CA TYR A 95 -3.68 6.18 2.97
C TYR A 95 -3.98 6.54 4.41
N ARG A 96 -3.49 5.75 5.36
CA ARG A 96 -3.53 6.03 6.78
C ARG A 96 -2.19 6.62 7.22
N VAL A 97 -2.22 7.68 8.01
CA VAL A 97 -1.04 8.38 8.53
C VAL A 97 -1.14 8.48 10.03
N LEU A 98 -0.17 7.94 10.75
CA LEU A 98 -0.03 8.05 12.19
C LEU A 98 1.08 9.08 12.51
N PRO A 99 0.72 10.31 12.92
CA PRO A 99 1.71 11.33 13.23
C PRO A 99 2.36 11.07 14.61
N PRO A 100 3.55 11.63 14.87
CA PRO A 100 4.35 11.31 16.07
C PRO A 100 3.63 11.57 17.39
N HIS A 101 2.86 12.65 17.49
CA HIS A 101 2.13 12.96 18.72
C HIS A 101 1.01 11.94 18.98
N LYS A 102 0.36 11.44 17.94
CA LYS A 102 -0.68 10.41 18.03
C LYS A 102 -0.10 9.01 18.28
N ALA A 103 1.07 8.71 17.73
CA ALA A 103 1.80 7.50 18.08
C ALA A 103 2.15 7.45 19.58
N ARG A 104 2.54 8.60 20.17
CA ARG A 104 2.76 8.71 21.62
C ARG A 104 1.46 8.53 22.43
N GLU A 105 0.32 9.05 21.96
CA GLU A 105 -0.98 8.83 22.60
C GLU A 105 -1.42 7.36 22.52
N ALA A 106 -1.19 6.71 21.38
CA ALA A 106 -1.48 5.28 21.17
C ALA A 106 -0.50 4.37 21.95
N GLY A 107 0.71 4.86 22.21
CA GLY A 107 1.78 4.15 22.88
C GLY A 107 2.69 3.33 21.98
N PHE A 108 2.38 3.21 20.68
CA PHE A 108 3.15 2.44 19.70
C PHE A 108 2.85 2.87 18.26
N TYR A 109 3.73 2.49 17.32
CA TYR A 109 3.49 2.47 15.88
C TYR A 109 2.97 1.09 15.45
N TYR A 110 2.28 0.98 14.33
CA TYR A 110 1.91 -0.33 13.77
C TYR A 110 3.16 -1.21 13.58
N SER A 111 4.22 -0.64 13.04
CA SER A 111 5.48 -1.35 12.83
C SER A 111 6.14 -1.84 14.12
N ASP A 112 5.79 -1.30 15.29
CA ASP A 112 6.23 -1.85 16.59
C ASP A 112 5.67 -3.26 16.85
N MET A 113 4.58 -3.65 16.20
CA MET A 113 4.07 -5.01 16.35
C MET A 113 4.96 -6.03 15.66
N GLU A 114 5.63 -5.63 14.59
CA GLU A 114 6.43 -6.50 13.73
C GLU A 114 7.94 -6.36 13.93
N PHE A 115 8.41 -5.17 14.32
CA PHE A 115 9.84 -4.85 14.42
C PHE A 115 10.20 -4.24 15.77
N ASN A 116 11.45 -4.36 16.17
CA ASN A 116 12.04 -3.54 17.23
C ASN A 116 12.51 -2.21 16.60
N LEU A 117 11.83 -1.11 16.98
CA LEU A 117 12.09 0.23 16.44
C LEU A 117 13.03 1.08 17.32
N ASP A 118 13.66 0.52 18.38
CA ASP A 118 14.49 1.27 19.34
C ASP A 118 15.56 2.14 18.67
N ARG A 119 16.15 1.66 17.59
CA ARG A 119 17.17 2.42 16.83
C ARG A 119 16.61 3.65 16.13
N LEU A 120 15.30 3.71 15.88
CA LEU A 120 14.63 4.83 15.25
C LEU A 120 14.10 5.85 16.26
N SER A 121 14.25 5.62 17.56
CA SER A 121 13.72 6.48 18.63
C SER A 121 14.16 7.93 18.52
N HIS A 122 15.37 8.19 18.03
CA HIS A 122 15.89 9.54 17.81
C HIS A 122 15.17 10.32 16.69
N LEU A 123 14.37 9.64 15.85
CA LEU A 123 13.55 10.24 14.79
C LEU A 123 12.09 10.46 15.24
N SER A 124 11.72 9.99 16.44
CA SER A 124 10.32 9.88 16.88
C SER A 124 9.52 11.18 16.80
N ASP A 125 10.14 12.35 16.95
CA ASP A 125 9.44 13.66 16.86
C ASP A 125 9.17 14.11 15.41
N LYS A 126 9.85 13.52 14.46
CA LYS A 126 9.81 13.89 13.02
C LYS A 126 9.37 12.76 12.12
N MET A 127 9.10 11.61 12.70
CA MET A 127 8.76 10.38 11.99
C MET A 127 7.26 10.16 12.00
N VAL A 128 6.67 9.97 10.83
CA VAL A 128 5.28 9.51 10.68
C VAL A 128 5.27 8.08 10.18
N GLU A 129 4.29 7.30 10.60
CA GLU A 129 4.03 6.02 9.99
C GLU A 129 2.89 6.12 8.98
N VAL A 130 3.09 5.53 7.82
CA VAL A 130 2.10 5.45 6.76
C VAL A 130 1.75 4.00 6.48
N GLY A 131 0.46 3.73 6.31
CA GLY A 131 0.01 2.36 6.11
C GLY A 131 -1.39 2.28 5.49
N ARG A 132 -1.89 1.04 5.38
CA ARG A 132 -3.21 0.77 4.79
C ARG A 132 -3.45 1.45 3.44
N SER A 133 -2.38 1.57 2.64
CA SER A 133 -2.45 2.14 1.29
C SER A 133 -3.21 1.21 0.37
N CYS A 134 -4.26 1.70 -0.25
CA CYS A 134 -4.92 0.95 -1.31
C CYS A 134 -5.57 1.86 -2.35
N VAL A 135 -5.75 1.31 -3.55
CA VAL A 135 -6.43 1.94 -4.67
C VAL A 135 -7.46 0.95 -5.22
N HIS A 136 -8.67 1.44 -5.48
CA HIS A 136 -9.73 0.65 -6.09
C HIS A 136 -9.25 0.05 -7.41
N LYS A 137 -9.59 -1.22 -7.69
CA LYS A 137 -9.06 -1.98 -8.83
C LYS A 137 -9.21 -1.27 -10.18
N ASP A 138 -10.34 -0.61 -10.41
CA ASP A 138 -10.64 0.06 -11.68
C ASP A 138 -9.86 1.39 -11.88
N TYR A 139 -9.13 1.84 -10.83
CA TYR A 139 -8.40 3.12 -10.81
C TYR A 139 -6.87 2.94 -10.66
N ARG A 140 -6.33 1.73 -10.86
CA ARG A 140 -4.89 1.42 -10.70
C ARG A 140 -4.04 1.82 -11.92
N THR A 141 -4.39 2.92 -12.59
CA THR A 141 -3.67 3.46 -13.76
C THR A 141 -2.47 4.35 -13.42
N GLY A 142 -2.13 4.47 -12.12
CA GLY A 142 -1.01 5.27 -11.62
C GLY A 142 -1.38 6.69 -11.17
N GLY A 143 -2.44 7.31 -11.70
CA GLY A 143 -2.85 8.68 -11.32
C GLY A 143 -3.24 8.80 -9.85
N VAL A 144 -4.01 7.85 -9.33
CA VAL A 144 -4.46 7.84 -7.92
C VAL A 144 -3.29 7.65 -6.96
N ILE A 145 -2.35 6.76 -7.24
CA ILE A 145 -1.18 6.58 -6.36
C ILE A 145 -0.28 7.82 -6.34
N MET A 146 -0.14 8.51 -7.48
CA MET A 146 0.60 9.77 -7.54
C MET A 146 -0.09 10.87 -6.74
N ALA A 147 -1.42 10.94 -6.75
CA ALA A 147 -2.20 11.86 -5.93
C ALA A 147 -2.06 11.57 -4.43
N LEU A 148 -2.08 10.28 -4.04
CA LEU A 148 -1.82 9.86 -2.66
C LEU A 148 -0.43 10.31 -2.20
N TRP A 149 0.61 10.08 -2.99
CA TRP A 149 1.98 10.50 -2.64
C TRP A 149 2.13 12.03 -2.58
N SER A 150 1.44 12.76 -3.47
CA SER A 150 1.40 14.23 -3.40
C SER A 150 0.73 14.71 -2.10
N GLY A 151 -0.40 14.11 -1.73
CA GLY A 151 -1.09 14.42 -0.46
C GLY A 151 -0.22 14.15 0.76
N LEU A 152 0.49 13.02 0.79
CA LEU A 152 1.45 12.69 1.87
C LEU A 152 2.60 13.70 1.93
N ALA A 153 3.22 14.04 0.81
CA ALA A 153 4.34 14.97 0.78
C ALA A 153 3.93 16.37 1.26
N GLN A 154 2.74 16.85 0.87
CA GLN A 154 2.16 18.10 1.34
C GLN A 154 1.87 18.05 2.85
N TYR A 155 1.35 16.94 3.37
CA TYR A 155 1.12 16.72 4.80
C TYR A 155 2.44 16.82 5.58
N MET A 156 3.46 16.11 5.15
CA MET A 156 4.78 16.12 5.75
C MET A 156 5.35 17.54 5.81
N LYS A 157 5.31 18.27 4.68
CA LYS A 157 5.79 19.64 4.56
C LYS A 157 5.02 20.60 5.48
N LYS A 158 3.69 20.49 5.49
CA LYS A 158 2.80 21.35 6.31
C LYS A 158 3.09 21.21 7.80
N HIS A 159 3.36 19.99 8.26
CA HIS A 159 3.57 19.69 9.68
C HIS A 159 5.05 19.67 10.10
N GLY A 160 5.98 19.86 9.16
CA GLY A 160 7.42 19.87 9.44
C GLY A 160 7.97 18.48 9.80
N TYR A 161 7.33 17.40 9.32
CA TYR A 161 7.85 16.05 9.47
C TYR A 161 8.91 15.76 8.42
N GLU A 162 9.86 14.88 8.73
CA GLU A 162 11.05 14.69 7.92
C GLU A 162 11.18 13.29 7.35
N VAL A 163 10.60 12.28 8.02
CA VAL A 163 10.73 10.89 7.63
C VAL A 163 9.39 10.15 7.70
N MET A 164 9.13 9.33 6.69
CA MET A 164 8.03 8.37 6.65
C MET A 164 8.58 6.96 6.84
N ILE A 165 7.90 6.15 7.64
CA ILE A 165 8.10 4.70 7.73
C ILE A 165 6.81 3.97 7.40
N GLY A 166 6.90 2.70 7.06
CA GLY A 166 5.72 1.83 6.89
C GLY A 166 6.10 0.45 6.38
N CYS A 167 5.30 -0.54 6.73
CA CYS A 167 5.44 -1.90 6.26
C CYS A 167 4.96 -2.02 4.82
N ALA A 168 5.81 -2.58 3.97
CA ALA A 168 5.48 -2.93 2.59
C ALA A 168 5.33 -4.45 2.49
N SER A 169 4.09 -4.91 2.44
CA SER A 169 3.73 -6.33 2.46
C SER A 169 3.96 -7.00 1.12
N VAL A 170 4.53 -8.19 1.17
CA VAL A 170 4.83 -9.05 0.03
C VAL A 170 4.12 -10.39 0.24
N PRO A 171 3.33 -10.89 -0.73
CA PRO A 171 2.57 -12.13 -0.56
C PRO A 171 3.46 -13.34 -0.30
N MET A 172 2.99 -14.25 0.57
CA MET A 172 3.65 -15.50 0.95
C MET A 172 2.98 -16.75 0.35
N GLY A 173 2.23 -16.60 -0.74
CA GLY A 173 1.44 -17.69 -1.34
C GLY A 173 2.28 -18.87 -1.87
N ASP A 174 3.57 -18.67 -2.10
CA ASP A 174 4.54 -19.69 -2.51
C ASP A 174 5.33 -20.30 -1.33
N GLY A 175 4.94 -20.01 -0.10
CA GLY A 175 5.66 -20.43 1.11
C GLY A 175 6.82 -19.51 1.49
N GLY A 176 6.98 -18.35 0.84
CA GLY A 176 7.98 -17.33 1.19
C GLY A 176 9.23 -17.30 0.30
N HIS A 177 9.35 -18.19 -0.67
CA HIS A 177 10.49 -18.22 -1.59
C HIS A 177 10.64 -16.93 -2.40
N TYR A 178 9.52 -16.37 -2.88
CA TYR A 178 9.48 -15.06 -3.53
C TYR A 178 9.99 -13.95 -2.61
N ALA A 179 9.49 -13.92 -1.37
CA ALA A 179 9.88 -12.89 -0.39
C ALA A 179 11.36 -13.00 0.01
N ALA A 180 11.90 -14.22 0.18
CA ALA A 180 13.31 -14.46 0.48
C ALA A 180 14.23 -14.02 -0.68
N SER A 181 13.88 -14.36 -1.92
CA SER A 181 14.60 -13.93 -3.11
C SER A 181 14.56 -12.41 -3.28
N LEU A 182 13.41 -11.80 -2.99
CA LEU A 182 13.25 -10.35 -3.00
C LEU A 182 14.09 -9.67 -1.91
N ALA A 183 14.16 -10.24 -0.70
CA ALA A 183 15.02 -9.75 0.40
C ALA A 183 16.48 -9.71 -0.01
N LYS A 184 16.99 -10.77 -0.64
CA LYS A 184 18.37 -10.80 -1.19
C LYS A 184 18.60 -9.67 -2.21
N LYS A 185 17.68 -9.47 -3.14
CA LYS A 185 17.75 -8.40 -4.16
C LYS A 185 17.73 -7.01 -3.53
N ILE A 186 16.86 -6.78 -2.54
CA ILE A 186 16.72 -5.52 -1.82
C ILE A 186 17.97 -5.23 -0.99
N ASN A 187 18.48 -6.21 -0.24
CA ASN A 187 19.65 -6.05 0.60
C ASN A 187 20.90 -5.64 -0.21
N ALA A 188 20.99 -6.07 -1.45
CA ALA A 188 22.10 -5.69 -2.32
C ALA A 188 22.09 -4.21 -2.78
N SER A 189 20.91 -3.54 -2.82
CA SER A 189 20.77 -2.24 -3.50
C SER A 189 20.01 -1.17 -2.73
N TYR A 190 19.12 -1.57 -1.82
CA TYR A 190 18.17 -0.66 -1.18
C TYR A 190 18.19 -0.67 0.34
N LEU A 191 19.13 -1.43 0.94
CA LEU A 191 19.25 -1.49 2.38
C LEU A 191 19.64 -0.11 2.94
N SER A 192 19.02 0.26 4.07
CA SER A 192 19.35 1.49 4.80
C SER A 192 20.73 1.42 5.43
N SER A 193 21.28 2.58 5.79
CA SER A 193 22.50 2.60 6.62
C SER A 193 22.24 1.96 7.98
N ILE A 194 23.31 1.53 8.63
CA ILE A 194 23.27 0.64 9.82
C ILE A 194 22.50 1.26 10.99
N GLU A 195 22.51 2.58 11.14
CA GLU A 195 21.83 3.33 12.19
C GLU A 195 20.30 3.25 12.09
N TYR A 196 19.75 2.96 10.90
CA TYR A 196 18.30 2.86 10.67
C TYR A 196 17.81 1.42 10.52
N ARG A 197 18.70 0.43 10.71
CA ARG A 197 18.29 -0.98 10.59
C ARG A 197 17.57 -1.44 11.84
N VAL A 198 16.45 -2.12 11.62
CA VAL A 198 15.61 -2.72 12.64
C VAL A 198 15.70 -4.24 12.61
N THR A 199 15.21 -4.88 13.66
CA THR A 199 15.15 -6.35 13.75
C THR A 199 13.69 -6.79 13.79
N PRO A 200 13.26 -7.71 12.91
CA PRO A 200 11.91 -8.26 12.97
C PRO A 200 11.70 -9.06 14.25
N LYS A 201 10.49 -8.97 14.85
CA LYS A 201 10.11 -9.75 16.03
C LYS A 201 9.81 -11.21 15.67
N LEU A 202 9.19 -11.42 14.51
CA LEU A 202 9.01 -12.73 13.90
C LEU A 202 9.70 -12.72 12.53
N PRO A 203 11.00 -13.09 12.45
CA PRO A 203 11.73 -13.01 11.20
C PRO A 203 11.26 -14.07 10.20
N LEU A 204 11.20 -13.68 8.93
CA LEU A 204 11.10 -14.67 7.85
C LEU A 204 12.34 -15.56 7.86
N PRO A 205 12.23 -16.92 7.86
CA PRO A 205 13.37 -17.82 7.88
C PRO A 205 14.08 -17.88 6.52
N ILE A 206 14.66 -16.77 6.09
CA ILE A 206 15.25 -16.56 4.75
C ILE A 206 16.25 -17.66 4.39
N HIS A 207 17.04 -18.14 5.37
CA HIS A 207 18.08 -19.14 5.14
C HIS A 207 17.53 -20.55 4.80
N GLU A 208 16.27 -20.80 5.10
CA GLU A 208 15.58 -22.07 4.81
C GLU A 208 14.81 -22.02 3.48
N LEU A 209 14.78 -20.85 2.83
CA LEU A 209 13.99 -20.58 1.64
C LEU A 209 14.89 -20.40 0.41
N ASP A 210 14.32 -20.61 -0.78
CA ASP A 210 14.99 -20.28 -2.04
C ASP A 210 15.17 -18.77 -2.16
N GLN A 211 16.40 -18.34 -2.40
CA GLN A 211 16.78 -16.94 -2.52
C GLN A 211 17.22 -16.55 -3.93
N ASP A 212 17.12 -17.46 -4.88
CA ASP A 212 17.71 -17.31 -6.22
C ASP A 212 16.67 -17.19 -7.33
N LEU A 213 15.38 -17.03 -6.96
CA LEU A 213 14.33 -16.77 -7.92
C LEU A 213 14.53 -15.40 -8.59
N ASP A 214 14.34 -15.32 -9.88
CA ASP A 214 14.30 -14.03 -10.60
C ASP A 214 12.98 -13.32 -10.31
N VAL A 215 12.99 -12.40 -9.38
CA VAL A 215 11.79 -11.73 -8.86
C VAL A 215 11.90 -10.21 -9.05
N GLU A 216 10.75 -9.58 -9.23
CA GLU A 216 10.61 -8.12 -9.21
C GLU A 216 9.76 -7.67 -8.01
N PRO A 217 10.07 -6.53 -7.38
CA PRO A 217 9.23 -6.01 -6.30
C PRO A 217 7.79 -5.77 -6.75
N PRO A 218 6.78 -5.99 -5.88
CA PRO A 218 5.41 -5.57 -6.14
C PRO A 218 5.35 -4.09 -6.53
N ALA A 219 4.36 -3.71 -7.31
CA ALA A 219 4.28 -2.37 -7.92
C ALA A 219 4.44 -1.22 -6.91
N LEU A 220 3.82 -1.34 -5.73
CA LEU A 220 3.88 -0.32 -4.68
C LEU A 220 5.30 -0.21 -4.09
N LEU A 221 5.88 -1.32 -3.69
CA LEU A 221 7.26 -1.36 -3.16
C LEU A 221 8.27 -0.87 -4.22
N LYS A 222 8.12 -1.31 -5.47
CA LYS A 222 8.94 -0.82 -6.60
C LYS A 222 8.83 0.69 -6.75
N GLY A 223 7.65 1.25 -6.55
CA GLY A 223 7.41 2.68 -6.54
C GLY A 223 8.18 3.38 -5.42
N TYR A 224 8.09 2.88 -4.18
CA TYR A 224 8.82 3.44 -3.03
C TYR A 224 10.33 3.44 -3.24
N LEU A 225 10.89 2.34 -3.71
CA LEU A 225 12.33 2.24 -4.00
C LEU A 225 12.77 3.24 -5.08
N ARG A 226 11.95 3.47 -6.10
CA ARG A 226 12.21 4.46 -7.17
C ARG A 226 12.21 5.90 -6.69
N ILE A 227 11.35 6.25 -5.74
CA ILE A 227 11.32 7.61 -5.18
C ILE A 227 12.41 7.87 -4.16
N GLY A 228 13.16 6.84 -3.74
CA GLY A 228 14.31 6.97 -2.84
C GLY A 228 14.16 6.26 -1.50
N ALA A 229 13.07 5.54 -1.27
CA ALA A 229 12.91 4.78 -0.04
C ALA A 229 14.01 3.70 0.11
N LYS A 230 14.37 3.43 1.35
CA LYS A 230 15.27 2.35 1.75
C LYS A 230 14.50 1.34 2.59
N VAL A 231 15.02 0.11 2.66
CA VAL A 231 14.49 -0.95 3.51
C VAL A 231 15.36 -1.09 4.75
N CYS A 232 14.74 -1.20 5.90
CA CYS A 232 15.41 -1.11 7.20
C CYS A 232 15.88 -2.45 7.75
N GLY A 233 16.01 -3.47 6.93
CA GLY A 233 16.53 -4.79 7.35
C GLY A 233 15.76 -5.95 6.74
N ASP A 234 15.90 -7.11 7.35
CA ASP A 234 15.22 -8.33 6.93
C ASP A 234 13.71 -8.22 7.18
N PRO A 235 12.88 -8.90 6.36
CA PRO A 235 11.42 -8.86 6.51
C PRO A 235 10.93 -9.60 7.75
N ALA A 236 9.84 -9.10 8.33
CA ALA A 236 9.02 -9.82 9.29
C ALA A 236 8.02 -10.73 8.56
N TRP A 237 7.68 -11.85 9.17
CA TRP A 237 6.55 -12.66 8.72
C TRP A 237 5.30 -12.22 9.46
N ASP A 238 4.27 -11.82 8.72
CA ASP A 238 2.92 -11.55 9.21
C ASP A 238 2.00 -12.72 8.85
N PRO A 239 1.71 -13.61 9.82
CA PRO A 239 0.83 -14.77 9.59
C PRO A 239 -0.64 -14.37 9.39
N ASP A 240 -1.11 -13.25 9.95
CA ASP A 240 -2.51 -12.83 9.86
C ASP A 240 -2.87 -12.38 8.44
N PHE A 241 -1.96 -11.71 7.77
CA PHE A 241 -2.11 -11.32 6.36
C PHE A 241 -1.45 -12.31 5.39
N ASN A 242 -0.73 -13.30 5.89
CA ASN A 242 0.10 -14.22 5.10
C ASN A 242 1.07 -13.46 4.17
N THR A 243 1.80 -12.51 4.76
CA THR A 243 2.76 -11.66 4.07
C THR A 243 4.13 -11.68 4.74
N ALA A 244 5.15 -11.29 3.98
CA ALA A 244 6.44 -10.88 4.50
C ALA A 244 6.51 -9.36 4.41
N ASP A 245 6.68 -8.69 5.55
CA ASP A 245 6.64 -7.25 5.64
C ASP A 245 8.03 -6.65 5.69
N PHE A 246 8.31 -5.72 4.77
CA PHE A 246 9.56 -4.97 4.70
C PHE A 246 9.33 -3.59 5.30
N LEU A 247 10.02 -3.26 6.40
CA LEU A 247 9.98 -1.89 6.90
C LEU A 247 10.70 -0.97 5.93
N THR A 248 9.95 -0.10 5.30
CA THR A 248 10.47 0.94 4.39
C THR A 248 10.60 2.27 5.12
N MET A 249 11.61 3.06 4.73
CA MET A 249 11.87 4.38 5.26
C MET A 249 12.18 5.35 4.12
N LEU A 250 11.57 6.53 4.14
CA LEU A 250 11.80 7.59 3.17
C LEU A 250 12.00 8.92 3.89
N PHE A 251 13.17 9.53 3.79
CA PHE A 251 13.38 10.92 4.16
C PHE A 251 12.93 11.86 3.05
N LEU A 252 12.21 12.92 3.38
CA LEU A 252 11.76 13.90 2.37
C LEU A 252 12.93 14.52 1.60
N LYS A 253 14.06 14.76 2.26
CA LYS A 253 15.29 15.29 1.64
C LYS A 253 15.91 14.35 0.60
N ASP A 254 15.65 13.04 0.72
CA ASP A 254 16.23 12.00 -0.12
C ASP A 254 15.30 11.58 -1.28
N ILE A 255 14.14 12.22 -1.40
CA ILE A 255 13.25 12.00 -2.54
C ILE A 255 13.99 12.34 -3.83
N ASN A 256 13.99 11.39 -4.77
CA ASN A 256 14.61 11.57 -6.06
C ASN A 256 14.11 12.87 -6.73
N PRO A 257 15.02 13.78 -7.16
CA PRO A 257 14.66 15.10 -7.68
C PRO A 257 13.64 15.11 -8.81
N ARG A 258 13.60 14.02 -9.61
CA ARG A 258 12.61 13.84 -10.68
C ARG A 258 11.19 13.82 -10.12
N TYR A 259 10.99 13.19 -8.94
CA TYR A 259 9.69 13.06 -8.29
C TYR A 259 9.41 14.23 -7.33
N ALA A 260 10.44 14.78 -6.70
CA ALA A 260 10.32 15.92 -5.79
C ALA A 260 9.58 17.12 -6.43
N LYS A 261 9.83 17.38 -7.73
CA LYS A 261 9.12 18.42 -8.50
C LYS A 261 7.61 18.20 -8.60
N HIS A 262 7.13 16.96 -8.47
CA HIS A 262 5.71 16.63 -8.55
C HIS A 262 5.02 16.61 -7.19
N PHE A 263 5.78 16.41 -6.10
CA PHE A 263 5.24 16.20 -4.76
C PHE A 263 5.47 17.39 -3.83
N LEU A 264 6.55 18.16 -4.02
CA LEU A 264 6.98 19.20 -3.09
C LEU A 264 6.79 20.63 -3.61
N THR A 265 6.31 20.80 -4.82
CA THR A 265 5.88 22.09 -5.37
C THR A 265 4.40 22.28 -5.13
#